data_3cb56d8b0fb5cbb9f9ddfe97be8536ae
#
_entry.id   3cb56d8b0fb5cbb9f9ddfe97be8536ae
#
_cell.length_a   1.000
_cell.length_b   1.000
_cell.length_c   1.000
_cell.angle_alpha   90.00
_cell.angle_beta   90.00
_cell.angle_gamma   90.00
#
_symmetry.space_group_name_H-M   'P 1'
#
loop_
_entity.id
_entity.type
_entity.pdbx_description
1 polymer ?
#
loop_
_entity_poly.entity_id
_entity_poly.type
_entity_poly.pdbx_seq_one_letter_code
_entity_poly.pdbx_strand_id
1 'polypeptide(L)'
;LITDNGAAAAVNGEIFRDASGIFTGERQRLLEYYPNELWYPKMAEAAVRIAQYGQYNYGRCIRRGDYVAASLAYAGFIEQTMKLCFLVYREYMPYYKWSYRALVKLAQLRQEPVLMRVCELLDELSQIDYHDEDKVSECIENICMQLVRILNMQSLSGSNDYYMETQGYAIMQGYESVQTSLGRNEDNGSMAGIIERIVKLEWDMFQAAHNEGGRADCQNNYNTFTLMRRSQFMAWSDELCRSYLSDLEEGARTGRNLVTEKYARMMESTAPQEYESFKDSLPVIDDERRTIAEQVIAIQVGLKSLSGSTLHLRDRYVSFIPLRIHRSTLRRRHIFAVSWIPIQRIPLYCIAGM
;
A
#
# COMPACT_ATOMS: atom_id res chain seq x y z
N LEU A 1 -0.41 -12.26 9.47
CA LEU A 1 0.71 -11.81 8.61
C LEU A 1 1.77 -11.18 9.51
N ILE A 2 3.01 -11.67 9.41
CA ILE A 2 4.16 -11.06 10.08
C ILE A 2 4.54 -9.77 9.32
N THR A 3 4.90 -8.71 10.05
CA THR A 3 5.40 -7.46 9.45
C THR A 3 6.84 -7.61 8.98
N ASP A 4 7.31 -6.75 8.06
CA ASP A 4 8.70 -6.78 7.56
C ASP A 4 9.70 -6.71 8.73
N ASN A 5 9.48 -5.80 9.69
CA ASN A 5 10.33 -5.68 10.87
C ASN A 5 10.19 -6.87 11.86
N GLY A 6 9.04 -7.52 11.91
CA GLY A 6 8.86 -8.76 12.67
C GLY A 6 9.63 -9.92 12.03
N ALA A 7 9.58 -10.04 10.70
CA ALA A 7 10.37 -11.02 9.96
C ALA A 7 11.88 -10.75 10.11
N ALA A 8 12.30 -9.47 9.99
CA ALA A 8 13.69 -9.08 10.24
C ALA A 8 14.17 -9.50 11.64
N ALA A 9 13.34 -9.31 12.67
CA ALA A 9 13.68 -9.73 14.03
C ALA A 9 13.78 -11.25 14.18
N ALA A 10 12.90 -12.00 13.51
CA ALA A 10 12.88 -13.47 13.59
C ALA A 10 14.07 -14.12 12.85
N VAL A 11 14.56 -13.51 11.76
CA VAL A 11 15.72 -14.05 11.01
C VAL A 11 17.08 -13.53 11.51
N ASN A 12 17.07 -12.51 12.38
CA ASN A 12 18.30 -11.95 12.94
C ASN A 12 18.86 -12.83 14.05
N GLY A 13 20.19 -12.86 14.18
CA GLY A 13 20.91 -13.60 15.23
C GLY A 13 20.89 -15.12 15.06
N GLU A 14 21.24 -15.82 16.15
CA GLU A 14 21.38 -17.27 16.21
C GLU A 14 20.34 -17.89 17.16
N ILE A 15 19.97 -19.15 16.86
CA ILE A 15 19.08 -19.94 17.71
C ILE A 15 19.92 -20.68 18.74
N PHE A 16 19.84 -20.26 20.01
CA PHE A 16 20.58 -20.93 21.08
C PHE A 16 19.93 -22.24 21.55
N ARG A 17 18.60 -22.32 21.50
CA ARG A 17 17.83 -23.50 21.91
C ARG A 17 16.44 -23.50 21.28
N ASP A 18 16.10 -24.59 20.61
CA ASP A 18 14.74 -24.88 20.08
C ASP A 18 14.52 -26.40 20.11
N ALA A 19 14.16 -26.92 21.27
CA ALA A 19 13.99 -28.37 21.47
C ALA A 19 12.83 -28.93 20.62
N SER A 20 11.85 -28.14 20.26
CA SER A 20 10.70 -28.56 19.43
C SER A 20 10.97 -28.45 17.93
N GLY A 21 11.96 -27.68 17.49
CA GLY A 21 12.23 -27.36 16.10
C GLY A 21 11.20 -26.44 15.43
N ILE A 22 10.17 -26.03 16.17
CA ILE A 22 9.08 -25.19 15.61
C ILE A 22 9.59 -23.83 15.19
N PHE A 23 10.34 -23.14 16.04
CA PHE A 23 10.89 -21.83 15.72
C PHE A 23 11.92 -21.91 14.57
N THR A 24 12.77 -22.93 14.57
CA THR A 24 13.72 -23.21 13.50
C THR A 24 13.01 -23.40 12.16
N GLY A 25 11.91 -24.15 12.14
CA GLY A 25 11.12 -24.38 10.93
C GLY A 25 10.47 -23.08 10.39
N GLU A 26 9.86 -22.28 11.25
CA GLU A 26 9.27 -21.00 10.83
C GLU A 26 10.34 -19.99 10.39
N ARG A 27 11.48 -19.95 11.09
CA ARG A 27 12.61 -19.11 10.68
C ARG A 27 13.15 -19.51 9.31
N GLN A 28 13.24 -20.81 9.03
CA GLN A 28 13.70 -21.28 7.71
C GLN A 28 12.78 -20.82 6.58
N ARG A 29 11.45 -20.89 6.79
CA ARG A 29 10.48 -20.37 5.83
C ARG A 29 10.64 -18.85 5.60
N LEU A 30 10.94 -18.09 6.65
CA LEU A 30 11.22 -16.66 6.50
C LEU A 30 12.53 -16.40 5.74
N LEU A 31 13.55 -17.26 5.91
CA LEU A 31 14.80 -17.14 5.17
C LEU A 31 14.65 -17.45 3.67
N GLU A 32 13.59 -18.16 3.25
CA GLU A 32 13.23 -18.31 1.83
C GLU A 32 12.73 -16.99 1.21
N TYR A 33 12.46 -16.00 2.06
CA TYR A 33 11.96 -14.68 1.72
C TYR A 33 10.56 -14.68 1.14
N TYR A 34 10.10 -13.55 0.59
CA TYR A 34 8.79 -13.43 -0.03
C TYR A 34 8.73 -14.22 -1.34
N PRO A 35 7.62 -14.96 -1.60
CA PRO A 35 7.38 -15.50 -2.93
C PRO A 35 7.21 -14.35 -3.95
N ASN A 36 7.49 -14.64 -5.21
CA ASN A 36 7.49 -13.61 -6.27
C ASN A 36 6.14 -12.88 -6.38
N GLU A 37 5.04 -13.58 -6.10
CA GLU A 37 3.67 -13.04 -6.09
C GLU A 37 3.47 -11.91 -5.07
N LEU A 38 4.30 -11.88 -4.02
CA LEU A 38 4.31 -10.80 -3.02
C LEU A 38 5.49 -9.83 -3.22
N TRP A 39 6.62 -10.35 -3.64
CA TRP A 39 7.86 -9.58 -3.75
C TRP A 39 7.78 -8.48 -4.81
N TYR A 40 7.36 -8.82 -6.04
CA TYR A 40 7.24 -7.84 -7.11
C TYR A 40 6.21 -6.74 -6.80
N PRO A 41 4.99 -7.04 -6.34
CA PRO A 41 4.05 -6.00 -5.94
C PRO A 41 4.53 -5.11 -4.80
N LYS A 42 5.24 -5.67 -3.80
CA LYS A 42 5.83 -4.87 -2.71
C LYS A 42 6.88 -3.88 -3.24
N MET A 43 7.74 -4.29 -4.18
CA MET A 43 8.71 -3.39 -4.82
C MET A 43 8.02 -2.32 -5.65
N ALA A 44 7.05 -2.70 -6.46
CA ALA A 44 6.29 -1.78 -7.29
C ALA A 44 5.53 -0.75 -6.44
N GLU A 45 4.89 -1.19 -5.35
CA GLU A 45 4.24 -0.30 -4.37
C GLU A 45 5.25 0.68 -3.76
N ALA A 46 6.43 0.20 -3.34
CA ALA A 46 7.46 1.06 -2.75
C ALA A 46 7.94 2.11 -3.77
N ALA A 47 8.16 1.74 -5.03
CA ALA A 47 8.55 2.64 -6.10
C ALA A 47 7.48 3.74 -6.35
N VAL A 48 6.20 3.36 -6.46
CA VAL A 48 5.10 4.31 -6.60
C VAL A 48 5.02 5.25 -5.39
N ARG A 49 5.19 4.74 -4.18
CA ARG A 49 5.19 5.57 -2.97
C ARG A 49 6.36 6.55 -2.90
N ILE A 50 7.55 6.18 -3.40
CA ILE A 50 8.69 7.08 -3.54
C ILE A 50 8.32 8.26 -4.44
N ALA A 51 7.72 8.00 -5.62
CA ALA A 51 7.24 9.05 -6.50
C ALA A 51 6.19 9.93 -5.81
N GLN A 52 5.19 9.32 -5.18
CA GLN A 52 4.09 10.04 -4.52
C GLN A 52 4.59 10.92 -3.38
N TYR A 53 5.49 10.45 -2.55
CA TYR A 53 6.01 11.22 -1.42
C TYR A 53 7.02 12.27 -1.85
N GLY A 54 8.09 11.86 -2.56
CA GLY A 54 9.21 12.71 -2.93
C GLY A 54 8.93 13.58 -4.16
N GLN A 55 8.73 12.93 -5.31
CA GLN A 55 8.69 13.63 -6.59
C GLN A 55 7.39 14.40 -6.82
N TYR A 56 6.28 14.03 -6.16
CA TYR A 56 4.99 14.65 -6.38
C TYR A 56 4.49 15.52 -5.22
N ASN A 57 4.36 14.96 -4.01
CA ASN A 57 3.66 15.65 -2.92
C ASN A 57 4.54 16.58 -2.10
N TYR A 58 5.82 16.27 -1.89
CA TYR A 58 6.69 17.08 -1.05
C TYR A 58 6.72 18.55 -1.49
N GLY A 59 7.15 18.85 -2.73
CA GLY A 59 7.23 20.21 -3.23
C GLY A 59 5.86 20.92 -3.30
N ARG A 60 4.78 20.18 -3.58
CA ARG A 60 3.42 20.75 -3.56
C ARG A 60 3.00 21.20 -2.16
N CYS A 61 3.35 20.43 -1.12
CA CYS A 61 3.05 20.79 0.26
C CYS A 61 3.86 22.01 0.68
N ILE A 62 5.16 22.08 0.33
CA ILE A 62 6.01 23.25 0.62
C ILE A 62 5.42 24.51 -0.02
N ARG A 63 5.13 24.48 -1.34
CA ARG A 63 4.55 25.64 -2.07
C ARG A 63 3.20 26.12 -1.53
N ARG A 64 2.47 25.24 -0.82
CA ARG A 64 1.19 25.58 -0.17
C ARG A 64 1.34 26.04 1.27
N GLY A 65 2.56 26.02 1.83
CA GLY A 65 2.80 26.32 3.22
C GLY A 65 2.31 25.25 4.20
N ASP A 66 1.94 24.05 3.71
CA ASP A 66 1.56 22.92 4.56
C ASP A 66 2.79 22.12 4.98
N TYR A 67 3.53 22.67 5.92
CA TYR A 67 4.78 22.10 6.39
C TYR A 67 4.60 20.78 7.15
N VAL A 68 3.44 20.55 7.78
CA VAL A 68 3.16 19.27 8.44
C VAL A 68 3.02 18.17 7.39
N ALA A 69 2.25 18.41 6.31
CA ALA A 69 2.14 17.47 5.22
C ALA A 69 3.47 17.28 4.47
N ALA A 70 4.27 18.35 4.30
CA ALA A 70 5.61 18.28 3.72
C ALA A 70 6.54 17.39 4.54
N SER A 71 6.55 17.52 5.88
CA SER A 71 7.37 16.67 6.75
C SER A 71 6.97 15.19 6.69
N LEU A 72 5.67 14.89 6.58
CA LEU A 72 5.18 13.53 6.39
C LEU A 72 5.59 12.96 5.03
N ALA A 73 5.54 13.77 3.97
CA ALA A 73 5.98 13.38 2.64
C ALA A 73 7.49 13.12 2.61
N TYR A 74 8.28 14.02 3.19
CA TYR A 74 9.73 13.88 3.33
C TYR A 74 10.12 12.60 4.09
N ALA A 75 9.56 12.36 5.27
CA ALA A 75 9.82 11.15 6.04
C ALA A 75 9.36 9.88 5.31
N GLY A 76 8.18 9.94 4.65
CA GLY A 76 7.66 8.84 3.84
C GLY A 76 8.57 8.50 2.66
N PHE A 77 9.16 9.49 2.00
CA PHE A 77 10.13 9.28 0.92
C PHE A 77 11.37 8.51 1.43
N ILE A 78 11.96 8.93 2.53
CA ILE A 78 13.12 8.27 3.14
C ILE A 78 12.78 6.82 3.50
N GLU A 79 11.64 6.59 4.15
CA GLU A 79 11.19 5.26 4.55
C GLU A 79 11.02 4.32 3.35
N GLN A 80 10.31 4.79 2.30
CA GLN A 80 10.05 3.97 1.11
C GLN A 80 11.31 3.73 0.28
N THR A 81 12.25 4.68 0.24
CA THR A 81 13.56 4.51 -0.38
C THR A 81 14.34 3.36 0.28
N MET A 82 14.44 3.38 1.61
CA MET A 82 15.09 2.29 2.36
C MET A 82 14.36 0.97 2.13
N LYS A 83 13.02 0.96 2.19
CA LYS A 83 12.21 -0.23 1.96
C LYS A 83 12.45 -0.84 0.59
N LEU A 84 12.48 -0.02 -0.47
CA LEU A 84 12.77 -0.50 -1.82
C LEU A 84 14.15 -1.14 -1.90
N CYS A 85 15.18 -0.52 -1.32
CA CYS A 85 16.51 -1.08 -1.26
C CYS A 85 16.53 -2.47 -0.59
N PHE A 86 15.91 -2.62 0.59
CA PHE A 86 15.83 -3.93 1.26
C PHE A 86 15.11 -4.97 0.39
N LEU A 87 13.99 -4.59 -0.24
CA LEU A 87 13.22 -5.48 -1.12
C LEU A 87 14.05 -5.96 -2.30
N VAL A 88 14.78 -5.06 -2.97
CA VAL A 88 15.63 -5.40 -4.13
C VAL A 88 16.69 -6.45 -3.77
N TYR A 89 17.30 -6.33 -2.61
CA TYR A 89 18.34 -7.26 -2.14
C TYR A 89 17.78 -8.47 -1.36
N ARG A 90 16.46 -8.66 -1.34
CA ARG A 90 15.76 -9.75 -0.64
C ARG A 90 16.10 -9.83 0.85
N GLU A 91 16.14 -8.67 1.49
CA GLU A 91 16.33 -8.54 2.93
C GLU A 91 15.10 -7.92 3.59
N TYR A 92 14.78 -8.33 4.80
CA TYR A 92 13.69 -7.72 5.55
C TYR A 92 14.15 -6.41 6.18
N MET A 93 13.40 -5.34 5.94
CA MET A 93 13.68 -4.05 6.55
C MET A 93 13.43 -4.11 8.06
N PRO A 94 14.41 -3.82 8.92
CA PRO A 94 14.21 -3.81 10.37
C PRO A 94 13.37 -2.60 10.81
N TYR A 95 13.07 -2.53 12.10
CA TYR A 95 12.34 -1.42 12.70
C TYR A 95 13.02 -0.07 12.40
N TYR A 96 12.24 0.99 12.16
CA TYR A 96 12.69 2.26 11.58
C TYR A 96 13.96 2.85 12.20
N LYS A 97 14.13 2.75 13.52
CA LYS A 97 15.31 3.31 14.21
C LYS A 97 16.62 2.60 13.91
N TRP A 98 16.58 1.44 13.28
CA TRP A 98 17.76 0.67 12.87
C TRP A 98 17.88 0.54 11.35
N SER A 99 16.84 0.90 10.59
CA SER A 99 16.77 0.65 9.14
C SER A 99 17.93 1.31 8.37
N TYR A 100 18.25 2.57 8.67
CA TYR A 100 19.37 3.23 7.98
C TYR A 100 20.73 2.56 8.26
N ARG A 101 21.02 2.26 9.53
CA ARG A 101 22.29 1.56 9.90
C ARG A 101 22.36 0.16 9.26
N ALA A 102 21.24 -0.55 9.19
CA ALA A 102 21.17 -1.84 8.55
C ALA A 102 21.36 -1.71 7.04
N LEU A 103 20.83 -0.67 6.39
CA LEU A 103 21.03 -0.40 4.97
C LEU A 103 22.50 -0.11 4.65
N VAL A 104 23.17 0.72 5.44
CA VAL A 104 24.61 1.00 5.31
C VAL A 104 25.42 -0.30 5.44
N LYS A 105 25.10 -1.13 6.45
CA LYS A 105 25.75 -2.43 6.60
C LYS A 105 25.50 -3.36 5.41
N LEU A 106 24.28 -3.38 4.87
CA LEU A 106 23.94 -4.16 3.68
C LEU A 106 24.78 -3.71 2.48
N ALA A 107 24.87 -2.39 2.24
CA ALA A 107 25.66 -1.83 1.15
C ALA A 107 27.16 -2.21 1.26
N GLN A 108 27.71 -2.16 2.46
CA GLN A 108 29.09 -2.57 2.74
C GLN A 108 29.31 -4.08 2.52
N LEU A 109 28.40 -4.92 3.02
CA LEU A 109 28.49 -6.38 2.86
C LEU A 109 28.37 -6.82 1.39
N ARG A 110 27.52 -6.15 0.62
CA ARG A 110 27.33 -6.42 -0.82
C ARG A 110 28.43 -5.80 -1.69
N GLN A 111 29.23 -4.87 -1.12
CA GLN A 111 30.23 -4.07 -1.86
C GLN A 111 29.62 -3.41 -3.11
N GLU A 112 28.38 -2.88 -2.96
CA GLU A 112 27.59 -2.34 -4.05
C GLU A 112 27.70 -0.80 -4.09
N PRO A 113 28.50 -0.23 -5.02
CA PRO A 113 28.77 1.21 -5.03
C PRO A 113 27.52 2.08 -5.20
N VAL A 114 26.54 1.62 -6.00
CA VAL A 114 25.32 2.38 -6.24
C VAL A 114 24.45 2.41 -4.98
N LEU A 115 24.36 1.31 -4.25
CA LEU A 115 23.66 1.28 -2.96
C LEU A 115 24.38 2.11 -1.89
N MET A 116 25.71 2.11 -1.89
CA MET A 116 26.49 3.01 -1.02
C MET A 116 26.19 4.46 -1.32
N ARG A 117 26.08 4.84 -2.62
CA ARG A 117 25.71 6.21 -3.01
C ARG A 117 24.29 6.58 -2.57
N VAL A 118 23.34 5.64 -2.58
CA VAL A 118 21.99 5.88 -2.00
C VAL A 118 22.11 6.19 -0.50
N CYS A 119 22.92 5.44 0.25
CA CYS A 119 23.13 5.72 1.67
C CYS A 119 23.74 7.10 1.92
N GLU A 120 24.75 7.49 1.14
CA GLU A 120 25.36 8.84 1.23
C GLU A 120 24.33 9.93 0.93
N LEU A 121 23.55 9.80 -0.12
CA LEU A 121 22.50 10.76 -0.49
C LEU A 121 21.38 10.85 0.57
N LEU A 122 21.01 9.74 1.22
CA LEU A 122 20.08 9.77 2.34
C LEU A 122 20.65 10.50 3.56
N ASP A 123 21.94 10.36 3.80
CA ASP A 123 22.65 11.13 4.85
C ASP A 123 22.71 12.62 4.49
N GLU A 124 23.11 12.94 3.26
CA GLU A 124 23.10 14.31 2.73
C GLU A 124 21.69 14.93 2.86
N LEU A 125 20.65 14.22 2.44
CA LEU A 125 19.26 14.65 2.53
C LEU A 125 18.87 14.98 3.98
N SER A 126 19.33 14.19 4.94
CA SER A 126 19.03 14.39 6.36
C SER A 126 19.64 15.68 6.95
N GLN A 127 20.65 16.25 6.29
CA GLN A 127 21.33 17.49 6.70
C GLN A 127 20.74 18.73 6.02
N ILE A 128 19.91 18.57 4.99
CA ILE A 128 19.24 19.68 4.31
C ILE A 128 18.04 20.14 5.17
N ASP A 129 17.87 21.46 5.29
CA ASP A 129 16.61 21.99 5.86
C ASP A 129 15.45 21.55 4.98
N TYR A 130 14.53 20.78 5.55
CA TYR A 130 13.39 20.24 4.79
C TYR A 130 12.42 21.31 4.28
N HIS A 131 12.62 22.60 4.60
CA HIS A 131 11.90 23.72 3.99
C HIS A 131 12.57 24.24 2.72
N ASP A 132 13.83 23.88 2.45
CA ASP A 132 14.55 24.24 1.23
C ASP A 132 14.10 23.33 0.07
N GLU A 133 13.01 23.73 -0.60
CA GLU A 133 12.38 22.92 -1.66
C GLU A 133 13.37 22.55 -2.76
N ASP A 134 14.21 23.48 -3.18
CA ASP A 134 15.09 23.28 -4.33
C ASP A 134 16.15 22.22 -4.01
N LYS A 135 16.84 22.33 -2.87
CA LYS A 135 17.89 21.38 -2.49
C LYS A 135 17.32 19.99 -2.15
N VAL A 136 16.17 19.94 -1.46
CA VAL A 136 15.52 18.67 -1.14
C VAL A 136 15.06 17.98 -2.41
N SER A 137 14.41 18.71 -3.34
CA SER A 137 13.96 18.14 -4.62
C SER A 137 15.13 17.63 -5.47
N GLU A 138 16.23 18.39 -5.57
CA GLU A 138 17.44 17.96 -6.25
C GLU A 138 18.01 16.66 -5.64
N CYS A 139 18.08 16.58 -4.31
CA CYS A 139 18.57 15.39 -3.64
C CYS A 139 17.62 14.19 -3.84
N ILE A 140 16.30 14.40 -3.81
CA ILE A 140 15.29 13.38 -4.13
C ILE A 140 15.51 12.82 -5.53
N GLU A 141 15.68 13.68 -6.55
CA GLU A 141 15.90 13.22 -7.93
C GLU A 141 17.23 12.45 -8.06
N ASN A 142 18.29 12.90 -7.37
CA ASN A 142 19.55 12.17 -7.32
C ASN A 142 19.42 10.78 -6.72
N ILE A 143 18.64 10.63 -5.65
CA ILE A 143 18.33 9.33 -5.05
C ILE A 143 17.54 8.46 -6.04
N CYS A 144 16.49 9.00 -6.68
CA CYS A 144 15.70 8.28 -7.67
C CYS A 144 16.56 7.75 -8.83
N MET A 145 17.50 8.55 -9.33
CA MET A 145 18.46 8.10 -10.36
C MET A 145 19.26 6.88 -9.90
N GLN A 146 19.73 6.86 -8.65
CA GLN A 146 20.47 5.68 -8.15
C GLN A 146 19.55 4.47 -7.99
N LEU A 147 18.31 4.66 -7.53
CA LEU A 147 17.34 3.56 -7.42
C LEU A 147 17.03 2.94 -8.79
N VAL A 148 16.85 3.75 -9.83
CA VAL A 148 16.66 3.26 -11.21
C VAL A 148 17.88 2.44 -11.68
N ARG A 149 19.10 2.89 -11.37
CA ARG A 149 20.31 2.12 -11.67
C ARG A 149 20.31 0.77 -10.98
N ILE A 150 19.98 0.73 -9.67
CA ILE A 150 19.90 -0.53 -8.91
C ILE A 150 18.86 -1.47 -9.53
N LEU A 151 17.65 -0.97 -9.83
CA LEU A 151 16.58 -1.76 -10.43
C LEU A 151 17.01 -2.37 -11.77
N ASN A 152 17.67 -1.59 -12.63
CA ASN A 152 18.17 -2.05 -13.93
C ASN A 152 19.33 -3.04 -13.78
N MET A 153 20.28 -2.81 -12.87
CA MET A 153 21.39 -3.74 -12.59
C MET A 153 20.87 -5.10 -12.10
N GLN A 154 19.77 -5.11 -11.33
CA GLN A 154 19.13 -6.34 -10.85
C GLN A 154 18.12 -6.93 -11.86
N SER A 155 18.01 -6.35 -13.06
CA SER A 155 17.05 -6.76 -14.11
C SER A 155 15.59 -6.77 -13.63
N LEU A 156 15.25 -5.87 -12.70
CA LEU A 156 13.91 -5.74 -12.12
C LEU A 156 13.03 -4.73 -12.86
N SER A 157 13.67 -3.81 -13.62
CA SER A 157 13.01 -2.85 -14.48
C SER A 157 13.79 -2.72 -15.79
N GLY A 158 13.09 -2.51 -16.89
CA GLY A 158 13.70 -2.19 -18.19
C GLY A 158 13.57 -0.70 -18.55
N SER A 159 13.04 0.12 -17.64
CA SER A 159 12.83 1.56 -17.86
C SER A 159 14.03 2.37 -17.37
N ASN A 160 14.38 3.41 -18.13
CA ASN A 160 15.38 4.41 -17.76
C ASN A 160 14.74 5.72 -17.27
N ASP A 161 13.43 5.76 -17.13
CA ASP A 161 12.72 6.91 -16.59
C ASP A 161 13.02 7.07 -15.09
N TYR A 162 13.38 8.26 -14.66
CA TYR A 162 13.67 8.54 -13.25
C TYR A 162 12.43 8.81 -12.39
N TYR A 163 11.25 8.92 -13.01
CA TYR A 163 10.01 8.98 -12.27
C TYR A 163 9.64 7.62 -11.71
N MET A 164 9.70 7.49 -10.39
CA MET A 164 9.62 6.20 -9.71
C MET A 164 8.27 5.49 -9.87
N GLU A 165 7.21 6.21 -10.20
CA GLU A 165 5.92 5.59 -10.56
C GLU A 165 6.04 4.76 -11.84
N THR A 166 6.76 5.26 -12.86
CA THR A 166 7.07 4.50 -14.09
C THR A 166 7.85 3.23 -13.78
N GLN A 167 8.78 3.28 -12.81
CA GLN A 167 9.51 2.09 -12.36
C GLN A 167 8.59 1.05 -11.72
N GLY A 168 7.61 1.49 -10.92
CA GLY A 168 6.61 0.60 -10.35
C GLY A 168 5.85 -0.20 -11.44
N TYR A 169 5.45 0.47 -12.52
CA TYR A 169 4.83 -0.20 -13.66
C TYR A 169 5.76 -1.16 -14.38
N ALA A 170 6.99 -0.74 -14.65
CA ALA A 170 7.97 -1.57 -15.34
C ALA A 170 8.28 -2.87 -14.55
N ILE A 171 8.37 -2.79 -13.23
CA ILE A 171 8.53 -3.96 -12.35
C ILE A 171 7.33 -4.91 -12.50
N MET A 172 6.10 -4.41 -12.48
CA MET A 172 4.92 -5.26 -12.62
C MET A 172 4.78 -5.86 -14.01
N GLN A 173 5.05 -5.10 -15.07
CA GLN A 173 5.05 -5.61 -16.45
C GLN A 173 6.09 -6.73 -16.63
N GLY A 174 7.29 -6.57 -16.07
CA GLY A 174 8.30 -7.60 -16.07
C GLY A 174 7.83 -8.89 -15.39
N TYR A 175 7.19 -8.76 -14.23
CA TYR A 175 6.59 -9.89 -13.52
C TYR A 175 5.47 -10.59 -14.33
N GLU A 176 4.55 -9.82 -14.90
CA GLU A 176 3.43 -10.35 -15.70
C GLU A 176 3.93 -11.08 -16.96
N SER A 177 4.94 -10.56 -17.63
CA SER A 177 5.53 -11.22 -18.81
C SER A 177 6.16 -12.56 -18.46
N VAL A 178 6.82 -12.67 -17.29
CA VAL A 178 7.36 -13.96 -16.78
C VAL A 178 6.21 -14.93 -16.46
N GLN A 179 5.14 -14.48 -15.81
CA GLN A 179 3.99 -15.33 -15.48
C GLN A 179 3.30 -15.86 -16.75
N THR A 180 3.12 -15.01 -17.75
CA THR A 180 2.57 -15.39 -19.06
C THR A 180 3.43 -16.44 -19.75
N SER A 181 4.75 -16.25 -19.76
CA SER A 181 5.70 -17.21 -20.36
C SER A 181 5.70 -18.57 -19.66
N LEU A 182 5.34 -18.61 -18.37
CA LEU A 182 5.21 -19.84 -17.58
C LEU A 182 3.81 -20.49 -17.69
N GLY A 183 2.91 -19.96 -18.53
CA GLY A 183 1.56 -20.49 -18.73
C GLY A 183 0.64 -20.35 -17.50
N ARG A 184 0.94 -19.44 -16.57
CA ARG A 184 0.22 -19.28 -15.30
C ARG A 184 -0.96 -18.28 -15.34
N ASN A 185 -1.26 -17.74 -16.51
CA ASN A 185 -2.16 -16.58 -16.63
C ASN A 185 -3.54 -16.93 -17.16
N GLU A 186 -4.28 -17.92 -16.73
CA GLU A 186 -5.72 -17.98 -17.10
C GLU A 186 -6.58 -18.93 -16.25
N ASP A 187 -6.21 -19.14 -15.00
CA ASP A 187 -7.17 -19.81 -14.11
C ASP A 187 -8.04 -18.76 -13.41
N ASN A 188 -9.26 -18.54 -13.94
CA ASN A 188 -10.27 -17.66 -13.35
C ASN A 188 -10.65 -18.05 -11.89
N GLY A 189 -10.27 -19.23 -11.44
CA GLY A 189 -10.43 -19.72 -10.08
C GLY A 189 -9.23 -19.46 -9.17
N SER A 190 -8.08 -19.11 -9.73
CA SER A 190 -6.88 -18.79 -8.95
C SER A 190 -7.05 -17.47 -8.19
N MET A 191 -6.29 -17.31 -7.09
CA MET A 191 -6.28 -16.07 -6.31
C MET A 191 -5.92 -14.85 -7.18
N ALA A 192 -4.95 -15.00 -8.09
CA ALA A 192 -4.57 -13.96 -9.02
C ALA A 192 -5.74 -13.58 -9.96
N GLY A 193 -6.42 -14.55 -10.54
CA GLY A 193 -7.59 -14.32 -11.40
C GLY A 193 -8.75 -13.64 -10.65
N ILE A 194 -8.99 -14.01 -9.39
CA ILE A 194 -9.99 -13.37 -8.53
C ILE A 194 -9.64 -11.90 -8.30
N ILE A 195 -8.37 -11.60 -7.98
CA ILE A 195 -7.90 -10.22 -7.74
C ILE A 195 -8.06 -9.39 -9.02
N GLU A 196 -7.70 -9.93 -10.19
CA GLU A 196 -7.87 -9.20 -11.46
C GLU A 196 -9.35 -8.85 -11.73
N ARG A 197 -10.27 -9.79 -11.48
CA ARG A 197 -11.71 -9.54 -11.62
C ARG A 197 -12.21 -8.47 -10.66
N ILE A 198 -11.76 -8.50 -9.40
CA ILE A 198 -12.08 -7.47 -8.41
C ILE A 198 -11.60 -6.10 -8.89
N VAL A 199 -10.32 -5.99 -9.30
CA VAL A 199 -9.72 -4.74 -9.75
C VAL A 199 -10.44 -4.18 -10.97
N LYS A 200 -10.81 -5.04 -11.93
CA LYS A 200 -11.56 -4.63 -13.12
C LYS A 200 -12.95 -4.10 -12.76
N LEU A 201 -13.71 -4.82 -11.94
CA LEU A 201 -15.05 -4.38 -11.51
C LEU A 201 -15.00 -3.08 -10.70
N GLU A 202 -14.04 -2.93 -9.79
CA GLU A 202 -13.85 -1.68 -9.06
C GLU A 202 -13.45 -0.53 -9.98
N TRP A 203 -12.61 -0.78 -10.99
CA TRP A 203 -12.26 0.24 -11.97
C TRP A 203 -13.48 0.70 -12.78
N ASP A 204 -14.29 -0.23 -13.27
CA ASP A 204 -15.50 0.08 -14.02
C ASP A 204 -16.48 0.90 -13.15
N MET A 205 -16.66 0.52 -11.88
CA MET A 205 -17.46 1.27 -10.92
C MET A 205 -16.87 2.66 -10.62
N PHE A 206 -15.55 2.77 -10.53
CA PHE A 206 -14.85 4.03 -10.29
C PHE A 206 -14.96 4.98 -11.48
N GLN A 207 -14.90 4.45 -12.71
CA GLN A 207 -15.13 5.25 -13.93
C GLN A 207 -16.55 5.79 -14.03
N ALA A 208 -17.53 5.03 -13.53
CA ALA A 208 -18.93 5.43 -13.51
C ALA A 208 -19.28 6.39 -12.36
N ALA A 209 -18.37 6.64 -11.41
CA ALA A 209 -18.60 7.59 -10.34
C ALA A 209 -18.58 9.03 -10.87
N HIS A 210 -19.62 9.78 -10.56
CA HIS A 210 -19.74 11.20 -10.95
C HIS A 210 -19.26 12.08 -9.79
N ASN A 211 -18.42 13.05 -10.11
CA ASN A 211 -17.90 14.03 -9.16
C ASN A 211 -18.47 15.41 -9.51
N GLU A 212 -18.88 16.20 -8.53
CA GLU A 212 -19.42 17.57 -8.75
C GLU A 212 -18.41 18.51 -9.43
N GLY A 213 -17.11 18.33 -9.18
CA GLY A 213 -16.01 19.08 -9.81
C GLY A 213 -15.59 18.55 -11.20
N GLY A 214 -16.31 17.58 -11.78
CA GLY A 214 -15.95 16.91 -13.03
C GLY A 214 -15.02 15.70 -12.79
N ARG A 215 -14.44 15.19 -13.88
CA ARG A 215 -13.61 13.98 -13.84
C ARG A 215 -12.32 14.22 -13.04
N ALA A 216 -12.05 13.39 -12.04
CA ALA A 216 -10.84 13.48 -11.24
C ALA A 216 -9.61 12.89 -11.99
N ASP A 217 -8.43 13.50 -11.83
CA ASP A 217 -7.19 13.05 -12.49
C ASP A 217 -6.87 11.56 -12.24
N CYS A 218 -7.17 11.06 -11.05
CA CYS A 218 -6.96 9.66 -10.70
C CYS A 218 -7.84 8.67 -11.51
N GLN A 219 -8.97 9.13 -12.07
CA GLN A 219 -9.79 8.33 -12.98
C GLN A 219 -9.15 8.16 -14.36
N ASN A 220 -8.05 8.88 -14.66
CA ASN A 220 -7.30 8.76 -15.90
C ASN A 220 -6.09 7.82 -15.78
N ASN A 221 -5.76 7.38 -14.55
CA ASN A 221 -4.57 6.58 -14.29
C ASN A 221 -4.93 5.14 -13.89
N TYR A 222 -5.29 4.31 -14.89
CA TYR A 222 -5.61 2.90 -14.70
C TYR A 222 -4.47 2.11 -14.06
N ASN A 223 -3.24 2.41 -14.46
CA ASN A 223 -2.07 1.67 -13.99
C ASN A 223 -1.85 1.87 -12.48
N THR A 224 -1.87 3.12 -12.01
CA THR A 224 -1.75 3.41 -10.57
C THR A 224 -2.89 2.77 -9.78
N PHE A 225 -4.11 2.89 -10.28
CA PHE A 225 -5.28 2.26 -9.65
C PHE A 225 -5.08 0.74 -9.51
N THR A 226 -4.75 0.07 -10.60
CA THR A 226 -4.55 -1.38 -10.65
C THR A 226 -3.44 -1.83 -9.70
N LEU A 227 -2.29 -1.17 -9.74
CA LEU A 227 -1.15 -1.49 -8.86
C LEU A 227 -1.53 -1.38 -7.39
N MET A 228 -2.15 -0.28 -6.99
CA MET A 228 -2.56 -0.05 -5.60
C MET A 228 -3.62 -1.05 -5.14
N ARG A 229 -4.58 -1.37 -6.00
CA ARG A 229 -5.67 -2.31 -5.67
C ARG A 229 -5.17 -3.76 -5.62
N ARG A 230 -4.33 -4.19 -6.58
CA ARG A 230 -3.70 -5.52 -6.53
C ARG A 230 -2.91 -5.70 -5.24
N SER A 231 -2.02 -4.76 -4.89
CA SER A 231 -1.22 -4.83 -3.66
C SER A 231 -2.08 -4.95 -2.41
N GLN A 232 -3.23 -4.30 -2.38
CA GLN A 232 -4.17 -4.39 -1.27
C GLN A 232 -4.81 -5.79 -1.18
N PHE A 233 -5.35 -6.31 -2.30
CA PHE A 233 -6.06 -7.59 -2.29
C PHE A 233 -5.14 -8.78 -2.12
N MET A 234 -3.88 -8.68 -2.52
CA MET A 234 -2.86 -9.70 -2.24
C MET A 234 -2.58 -9.89 -0.73
N ALA A 235 -2.90 -8.90 0.08
CA ALA A 235 -2.81 -9.01 1.55
C ALA A 235 -4.05 -9.66 2.19
N TRP A 236 -5.11 -9.92 1.41
CA TRP A 236 -6.36 -10.52 1.88
C TRP A 236 -6.32 -12.04 1.81
N SER A 237 -7.18 -12.71 2.60
CA SER A 237 -7.38 -14.15 2.45
C SER A 237 -8.20 -14.46 1.20
N ASP A 238 -8.03 -15.67 0.65
CA ASP A 238 -8.80 -16.15 -0.51
C ASP A 238 -10.32 -16.09 -0.25
N GLU A 239 -10.78 -16.49 0.94
CA GLU A 239 -12.19 -16.42 1.33
C GLU A 239 -12.74 -14.98 1.27
N LEU A 240 -11.93 -14.01 1.73
CA LEU A 240 -12.35 -12.60 1.74
C LEU A 240 -12.39 -12.01 0.33
N CYS A 241 -11.41 -12.32 -0.51
CA CYS A 241 -11.42 -11.89 -1.90
C CYS A 241 -12.61 -12.47 -2.67
N ARG A 242 -12.93 -13.76 -2.49
CA ARG A 242 -14.11 -14.39 -3.12
C ARG A 242 -15.41 -13.76 -2.64
N SER A 243 -15.55 -13.49 -1.34
CA SER A 243 -16.73 -12.82 -0.79
C SER A 243 -16.89 -11.42 -1.37
N TYR A 244 -15.81 -10.65 -1.44
CA TYR A 244 -15.85 -9.30 -1.98
C TYR A 244 -16.11 -9.29 -3.51
N LEU A 245 -15.52 -10.22 -4.25
CA LEU A 245 -15.84 -10.39 -5.67
C LEU A 245 -17.33 -10.65 -5.88
N SER A 246 -17.93 -11.53 -5.07
CA SER A 246 -19.38 -11.80 -5.14
C SER A 246 -20.23 -10.56 -4.88
N ASP A 247 -19.82 -9.69 -3.92
CA ASP A 247 -20.51 -8.44 -3.65
C ASP A 247 -20.41 -7.46 -4.82
N LEU A 248 -19.24 -7.36 -5.46
CA LEU A 248 -19.04 -6.51 -6.64
C LEU A 248 -19.86 -7.02 -7.85
N GLU A 249 -19.89 -8.32 -8.09
CA GLU A 249 -20.68 -8.93 -9.17
C GLU A 249 -22.17 -8.73 -8.94
N GLU A 250 -22.65 -8.89 -7.72
CA GLU A 250 -24.05 -8.60 -7.36
C GLU A 250 -24.36 -7.11 -7.52
N GLY A 251 -23.45 -6.21 -7.10
CA GLY A 251 -23.58 -4.78 -7.32
C GLY A 251 -23.69 -4.45 -8.80
N ALA A 252 -22.79 -4.99 -9.64
CA ALA A 252 -22.82 -4.79 -11.08
C ALA A 252 -24.12 -5.32 -11.71
N ARG A 253 -24.60 -6.49 -11.28
CA ARG A 253 -25.85 -7.11 -11.77
C ARG A 253 -27.09 -6.31 -11.39
N THR A 254 -27.10 -5.68 -10.23
CA THR A 254 -28.24 -4.89 -9.72
C THR A 254 -28.16 -3.42 -10.07
N GLY A 255 -27.13 -2.98 -10.79
CA GLY A 255 -26.91 -1.59 -11.14
C GLY A 255 -26.42 -0.71 -9.95
N ARG A 256 -25.98 -1.33 -8.86
CA ARG A 256 -25.41 -0.62 -7.71
C ARG A 256 -23.92 -0.39 -7.92
N ASN A 257 -23.47 0.81 -7.61
CA ASN A 257 -22.06 1.16 -7.65
C ASN A 257 -21.47 1.21 -6.23
N LEU A 258 -20.85 0.10 -5.78
CA LEU A 258 -20.32 -0.03 -4.43
C LEU A 258 -19.16 0.94 -4.16
N VAL A 259 -18.43 1.36 -5.19
CA VAL A 259 -17.36 2.35 -5.10
C VAL A 259 -17.96 3.73 -4.83
N THR A 260 -18.98 4.13 -5.57
CA THR A 260 -19.71 5.38 -5.33
C THR A 260 -20.36 5.40 -3.93
N GLU A 261 -21.04 4.33 -3.54
CA GLU A 261 -21.64 4.21 -2.20
C GLU A 261 -20.62 4.39 -1.08
N LYS A 262 -19.44 3.81 -1.25
CA LYS A 262 -18.32 3.93 -0.31
C LYS A 262 -17.84 5.38 -0.18
N TYR A 263 -17.58 6.04 -1.31
CA TYR A 263 -17.14 7.45 -1.31
C TYR A 263 -18.21 8.37 -0.75
N ALA A 264 -19.46 8.17 -1.13
CA ALA A 264 -20.60 8.94 -0.61
C ALA A 264 -20.70 8.86 0.92
N ARG A 265 -20.50 7.66 1.51
CA ARG A 265 -20.49 7.51 2.98
C ARG A 265 -19.28 8.14 3.66
N MET A 266 -18.12 8.21 2.97
CA MET A 266 -16.97 8.95 3.50
C MET A 266 -17.24 10.44 3.63
N MET A 267 -18.14 11.01 2.82
CA MET A 267 -18.49 12.43 2.87
C MET A 267 -19.23 12.80 4.16
N GLU A 268 -19.82 11.86 4.89
CA GLU A 268 -20.40 12.12 6.23
C GLU A 268 -19.41 12.81 7.16
N SER A 269 -18.11 12.44 7.08
CA SER A 269 -17.06 13.03 7.92
C SER A 269 -16.25 14.12 7.22
N THR A 270 -16.17 14.13 5.89
CA THR A 270 -15.30 15.04 5.13
C THR A 270 -16.03 16.22 4.53
N ALA A 271 -17.31 16.08 4.23
CA ALA A 271 -18.18 17.09 3.62
C ALA A 271 -19.63 16.90 4.12
N PRO A 272 -19.89 17.12 5.43
CA PRO A 272 -21.19 16.77 6.04
C PRO A 272 -22.38 17.54 5.47
N GLN A 273 -22.18 18.77 4.98
CA GLN A 273 -23.24 19.56 4.37
C GLN A 273 -23.72 18.96 3.03
N GLU A 274 -22.76 18.56 2.18
CA GLU A 274 -23.06 17.88 0.93
C GLU A 274 -23.66 16.49 1.18
N TYR A 275 -23.14 15.74 2.16
CA TYR A 275 -23.67 14.43 2.54
C TYR A 275 -25.16 14.47 2.90
N GLU A 276 -25.60 15.47 3.65
CA GLU A 276 -27.00 15.67 4.01
C GLU A 276 -27.92 15.78 2.78
N SER A 277 -27.44 16.29 1.66
CA SER A 277 -28.25 16.48 0.45
C SER A 277 -28.60 15.18 -0.28
N PHE A 278 -27.85 14.11 -0.09
CA PHE A 278 -28.06 12.84 -0.82
C PHE A 278 -28.06 11.59 0.07
N LYS A 279 -27.83 11.69 1.37
CA LYS A 279 -27.74 10.53 2.29
C LYS A 279 -28.95 9.59 2.19
N ASP A 280 -30.14 10.12 1.95
CA ASP A 280 -31.39 9.34 1.85
C ASP A 280 -31.47 8.53 0.54
N SER A 281 -30.61 8.81 -0.44
CA SER A 281 -30.47 8.03 -1.67
C SER A 281 -29.57 6.79 -1.50
N LEU A 282 -28.79 6.73 -0.41
CA LEU A 282 -27.91 5.61 -0.14
C LEU A 282 -28.68 4.41 0.43
N PRO A 283 -28.27 3.18 0.09
CA PRO A 283 -28.87 1.99 0.67
C PRO A 283 -28.82 2.01 2.20
N VAL A 284 -29.93 1.67 2.83
CA VAL A 284 -30.01 1.60 4.29
C VAL A 284 -29.10 0.47 4.79
N ILE A 285 -28.27 0.79 5.79
CA ILE A 285 -27.49 -0.22 6.51
C ILE A 285 -28.39 -0.75 7.63
N ASP A 286 -28.67 -2.05 7.60
CA ASP A 286 -29.42 -2.70 8.65
C ASP A 286 -28.64 -2.73 9.99
N ASP A 287 -29.36 -2.89 11.09
CA ASP A 287 -28.78 -2.85 12.43
C ASP A 287 -27.78 -3.99 12.69
N GLU A 288 -27.94 -5.16 12.05
CA GLU A 288 -27.01 -6.27 12.17
C GLU A 288 -25.65 -5.90 11.52
N ARG A 289 -25.65 -5.32 10.33
CA ARG A 289 -24.45 -4.84 9.65
C ARG A 289 -23.77 -3.71 10.41
N ARG A 290 -24.56 -2.79 10.96
CA ARG A 290 -24.04 -1.70 11.81
C ARG A 290 -23.33 -2.25 13.03
N THR A 291 -23.95 -3.20 13.72
CA THR A 291 -23.36 -3.87 14.91
C THR A 291 -22.06 -4.57 14.58
N ILE A 292 -22.00 -5.30 13.45
CA ILE A 292 -20.77 -5.96 12.98
C ILE A 292 -19.68 -4.92 12.67
N ALA A 293 -20.04 -3.84 12.00
CA ALA A 293 -19.13 -2.74 11.69
C ALA A 293 -18.52 -2.14 12.96
N GLU A 294 -19.35 -1.85 13.96
CA GLU A 294 -18.92 -1.32 15.26
C GLU A 294 -17.99 -2.28 16.01
N GLN A 295 -18.27 -3.58 15.98
CA GLN A 295 -17.40 -4.60 16.59
C GLN A 295 -16.03 -4.65 15.91
N VAL A 296 -15.97 -4.60 14.58
CA VAL A 296 -14.71 -4.55 13.83
C VAL A 296 -13.92 -3.28 14.16
N ILE A 297 -14.59 -2.13 14.22
CA ILE A 297 -13.98 -0.84 14.60
C ILE A 297 -13.45 -0.92 16.03
N ALA A 298 -14.22 -1.45 16.98
CA ALA A 298 -13.80 -1.59 18.37
C ALA A 298 -12.54 -2.45 18.52
N ILE A 299 -12.45 -3.55 17.76
CA ILE A 299 -11.25 -4.39 17.72
C ILE A 299 -10.06 -3.61 17.17
N GLN A 300 -10.23 -2.86 16.08
CA GLN A 300 -9.16 -2.08 15.46
C GLN A 300 -8.69 -0.93 16.36
N VAL A 301 -9.60 -0.24 17.03
CA VAL A 301 -9.30 0.83 18.00
C VAL A 301 -8.59 0.24 19.22
N GLY A 302 -9.05 -0.91 19.73
CA GLY A 302 -8.42 -1.61 20.85
C GLY A 302 -6.98 -2.03 20.54
N LEU A 303 -6.70 -2.50 19.34
CA LEU A 303 -5.36 -2.84 18.88
C LEU A 303 -4.46 -1.61 18.75
N LYS A 304 -5.01 -0.46 18.35
CA LYS A 304 -4.26 0.81 18.24
C LYS A 304 -4.01 1.47 19.60
N SER A 305 -4.90 1.32 20.58
CA SER A 305 -4.66 1.82 21.94
C SER A 305 -3.49 1.12 22.61
N LEU A 306 -3.26 -0.15 22.28
CA LEU A 306 -2.07 -0.91 22.69
C LEU A 306 -0.78 -0.41 22.01
N SER A 307 -0.88 0.28 20.89
CA SER A 307 0.25 0.87 20.15
C SER A 307 0.47 2.38 20.38
N GLY A 308 -0.28 3.00 21.28
CA GLY A 308 -0.02 4.37 21.75
C GLY A 308 -0.58 5.53 20.89
N SER A 309 -1.49 5.27 19.97
CA SER A 309 -2.06 6.33 19.11
C SER A 309 -3.60 6.35 19.20
N THR A 310 -4.13 7.09 20.17
CA THR A 310 -5.58 7.26 20.33
C THR A 310 -5.95 8.69 19.93
N LEU A 311 -6.80 8.85 18.94
CA LEU A 311 -7.86 9.86 18.75
C LEU A 311 -8.16 10.10 17.25
N HIS A 312 -9.43 10.18 16.89
CA HIS A 312 -10.01 10.47 15.56
C HIS A 312 -10.28 9.29 14.60
N LEU A 313 -10.43 8.05 15.08
CA LEU A 313 -10.63 6.90 14.20
C LEU A 313 -12.07 6.38 14.11
N ARG A 314 -12.94 6.73 15.07
CA ARG A 314 -14.31 6.19 15.15
C ARG A 314 -15.13 6.53 13.90
N ASP A 315 -15.02 7.76 13.41
CA ASP A 315 -15.86 8.26 12.33
C ASP A 315 -15.38 7.91 10.92
N ARG A 316 -14.12 7.48 10.76
CA ARG A 316 -13.52 7.18 9.45
C ARG A 316 -13.66 5.73 8.98
N TYR A 317 -14.04 4.78 9.84
CA TYR A 317 -13.97 3.35 9.52
C TYR A 317 -15.31 2.68 9.19
N VAL A 318 -16.45 3.28 9.50
CA VAL A 318 -17.77 2.72 9.19
C VAL A 318 -17.97 2.51 7.69
N SER A 319 -17.33 3.34 6.86
CA SER A 319 -17.45 3.30 5.40
C SER A 319 -16.61 2.23 4.69
N PHE A 320 -15.74 1.48 5.41
CA PHE A 320 -14.76 0.57 4.81
C PHE A 320 -15.07 -0.93 4.95
N ILE A 321 -16.21 -1.29 5.53
CA ILE A 321 -16.53 -2.69 5.76
C ILE A 321 -17.27 -3.25 4.56
N PRO A 322 -16.82 -4.40 3.98
CA PRO A 322 -17.55 -5.09 2.93
C PRO A 322 -18.99 -5.38 3.38
N LEU A 323 -19.96 -5.16 2.51
CA LEU A 323 -21.40 -5.20 2.80
C LEU A 323 -21.93 -6.59 3.24
N ARG A 324 -21.10 -7.64 3.11
CA ARG A 324 -21.40 -9.00 3.58
C ARG A 324 -20.21 -9.62 4.29
N ILE A 325 -20.15 -9.50 5.61
CA ILE A 325 -19.33 -10.39 6.42
C ILE A 325 -20.24 -11.55 6.87
N HIS A 326 -20.02 -12.74 6.35
CA HIS A 326 -20.80 -13.91 6.75
C HIS A 326 -20.42 -14.32 8.19
N ARG A 327 -21.41 -14.70 9.03
CA ARG A 327 -21.19 -15.12 10.45
C ARG A 327 -20.10 -16.18 10.64
N SER A 328 -19.85 -17.03 9.63
CA SER A 328 -18.80 -18.06 9.66
C SER A 328 -17.38 -17.48 9.67
N THR A 329 -17.19 -16.28 9.10
CA THR A 329 -15.89 -15.60 8.98
C THR A 329 -15.50 -14.95 10.33
N LEU A 330 -16.48 -14.53 11.13
CA LEU A 330 -16.25 -13.95 12.47
C LEU A 330 -15.73 -14.94 13.52
N ARG A 331 -16.00 -16.23 13.35
CA ARG A 331 -15.56 -17.28 14.31
C ARG A 331 -14.11 -17.71 14.15
N ARG A 332 -13.42 -17.35 13.07
CA ARG A 332 -12.02 -17.69 12.84
C ARG A 332 -11.15 -16.44 12.97
N ARG A 333 -10.10 -16.55 13.75
CA ARG A 333 -9.13 -15.47 14.10
C ARG A 333 -8.43 -14.77 12.92
N HIS A 334 -8.93 -14.90 11.69
CA HIS A 334 -8.33 -14.37 10.46
C HIS A 334 -8.79 -12.96 10.07
N ILE A 335 -9.73 -12.34 10.80
CA ILE A 335 -10.21 -10.97 10.56
C ILE A 335 -9.10 -9.92 10.75
N PHE A 336 -8.03 -10.26 11.47
CA PHE A 336 -6.95 -9.33 11.80
C PHE A 336 -6.08 -8.88 10.63
N ALA A 337 -6.13 -9.56 9.49
CA ALA A 337 -5.25 -9.24 8.34
C ALA A 337 -5.80 -8.15 7.42
N VAL A 338 -7.09 -7.83 7.50
CA VAL A 338 -7.79 -6.99 6.51
C VAL A 338 -7.66 -5.49 6.75
N SER A 339 -7.25 -5.09 7.96
CA SER A 339 -7.42 -3.70 8.41
C SER A 339 -6.19 -2.81 8.32
N TRP A 340 -5.05 -3.29 7.82
CA TRP A 340 -3.77 -2.60 8.01
C TRP A 340 -3.03 -2.14 6.77
N ILE A 341 -3.65 -2.11 5.60
CA ILE A 341 -3.19 -1.21 4.56
C ILE A 341 -4.14 -0.01 4.63
N PRO A 342 -3.68 1.14 5.12
CA PRO A 342 -4.49 2.33 5.05
C PRO A 342 -4.80 2.56 3.57
N ILE A 343 -6.07 2.61 3.21
CA ILE A 343 -6.51 3.36 2.04
C ILE A 343 -6.27 4.85 2.37
N GLN A 344 -5.08 5.12 2.85
CA GLN A 344 -4.59 6.47 2.98
C GLN A 344 -3.95 6.81 1.66
N ARG A 345 -4.65 7.69 0.95
CA ARG A 345 -4.16 8.47 -0.18
C ARG A 345 -4.32 7.82 -1.56
N ILE A 346 -5.55 7.53 -1.94
CA ILE A 346 -6.02 8.34 -3.08
C ILE A 346 -5.93 9.77 -2.56
N PRO A 347 -5.19 10.69 -3.19
CA PRO A 347 -5.01 12.02 -2.64
C PRO A 347 -6.37 12.57 -2.25
N LEU A 348 -6.50 13.10 -1.03
CA LEU A 348 -7.69 13.85 -0.57
C LEU A 348 -8.12 14.93 -1.59
N TYR A 349 -7.25 15.25 -2.55
CA TYR A 349 -7.50 16.16 -3.66
C TYR A 349 -8.37 15.59 -4.78
N CYS A 350 -8.53 14.27 -4.89
CA CYS A 350 -9.61 13.72 -5.73
C CYS A 350 -10.98 13.88 -5.08
N ILE A 351 -11.01 14.18 -3.77
CA ILE A 351 -12.23 14.37 -2.98
C ILE A 351 -12.48 15.86 -2.71
N ALA A 352 -11.45 16.71 -2.67
CA ALA A 352 -11.56 18.16 -2.42
C ALA A 352 -11.71 19.00 -3.71
N GLY A 353 -11.94 18.36 -4.85
CA GLY A 353 -12.46 18.94 -6.06
C GLY A 353 -13.92 18.52 -6.29
N MET A 354 -14.53 17.94 -5.28
CA MET A 354 -15.97 17.76 -5.17
C MET A 354 -16.54 18.90 -4.35
#